data_3102047857910e5b0532c8298941b72e
#
_entry.id   3102047857910e5b0532c8298941b72e
#
_cell.length_a   1.000
_cell.length_b   1.000
_cell.length_c   1.000
_cell.angle_alpha   90.00
_cell.angle_beta   90.00
_cell.angle_gamma   90.00
#
_symmetry.space_group_name_H-M   'P 1'
#
loop_
_entity.id
_entity.type
_entity.pdbx_description
1 polymer ?
#
loop_
_entity_poly.entity_id
_entity_poly.type
_entity_poly.pdbx_seq_one_letter_code
_entity_poly.pdbx_strand_id
1 'polypeptide(L)'
;MSDSVNANAVLAPVATSVLTHIVRSIVDTPDAVKVESLNDEGKIILEVRVADGDLGRVIGRRGRTAQSIRAVVRAAASRDNAEVDVDFLDD
;
A
#
# COMPACT_ATOMS: atom_id res chain seq x y z
N MET A 1 -19.77 -13.59 14.18
CA MET A 1 -18.64 -13.37 14.65
C MET A 1 -17.52 -13.33 13.64
N SER A 2 -17.46 -14.27 12.83
CA SER A 2 -16.44 -14.22 11.83
C SER A 2 -16.59 -13.03 10.88
N ASP A 3 -17.79 -12.54 10.72
CA ASP A 3 -18.01 -11.44 9.78
C ASP A 3 -17.35 -10.16 10.21
N SER A 4 -17.32 -9.89 11.51
CA SER A 4 -16.64 -8.69 11.95
C SER A 4 -15.14 -8.80 11.72
N VAL A 5 -14.59 -9.98 11.79
CA VAL A 5 -13.20 -10.20 11.46
C VAL A 5 -12.98 -9.93 9.97
N ASN A 6 -13.91 -10.41 9.14
CA ASN A 6 -13.76 -10.23 7.72
C ASN A 6 -13.89 -8.79 7.28
N ALA A 7 -14.64 -7.97 8.03
CA ALA A 7 -14.78 -6.57 7.70
C ALA A 7 -13.44 -5.84 7.73
N ASN A 8 -12.49 -6.37 8.53
CA ASN A 8 -11.15 -5.80 8.63
C ASN A 8 -10.12 -6.64 7.92
N ALA A 9 -10.56 -7.65 7.20
CA ALA A 9 -9.63 -8.53 6.52
C ALA A 9 -8.90 -7.76 5.42
N VAL A 10 -7.62 -8.04 5.31
CA VAL A 10 -6.78 -7.42 4.30
C VAL A 10 -6.99 -8.15 2.98
N LEU A 11 -7.32 -7.38 1.96
CA LEU A 11 -7.33 -7.88 0.60
C LEU A 11 -5.88 -7.87 0.11
N ALA A 12 -5.45 -8.93 -0.55
CA ALA A 12 -4.08 -9.07 -1.03
C ALA A 12 -3.07 -8.93 0.12
N PRO A 13 -3.06 -9.89 1.07
CA PRO A 13 -2.23 -9.73 2.27
C PRO A 13 -0.72 -9.70 1.99
N VAL A 14 -0.23 -10.43 1.00
CA VAL A 14 1.20 -10.41 0.70
C VAL A 14 1.59 -9.04 0.14
N ALA A 15 0.83 -8.53 -0.82
CA ALA A 15 1.10 -7.21 -1.39
C ALA A 15 1.05 -6.13 -0.33
N THR A 16 0.04 -6.19 0.56
CA THR A 16 -0.11 -5.19 1.62
C THR A 16 1.06 -5.23 2.58
N SER A 17 1.51 -6.42 2.96
CA SER A 17 2.63 -6.57 3.88
C SER A 17 3.92 -6.00 3.27
N VAL A 18 4.18 -6.30 2.00
CA VAL A 18 5.35 -5.80 1.30
C VAL A 18 5.30 -4.27 1.21
N LEU A 19 4.15 -3.73 0.80
CA LEU A 19 3.99 -2.29 0.67
C LEU A 19 4.21 -1.58 2.00
N THR A 20 3.58 -2.08 3.05
CA THR A 20 3.69 -1.48 4.38
C THR A 20 5.15 -1.47 4.84
N HIS A 21 5.83 -2.59 4.66
CA HIS A 21 7.23 -2.69 5.06
C HIS A 21 8.10 -1.68 4.32
N ILE A 22 7.94 -1.59 3.01
CA ILE A 22 8.75 -0.67 2.21
C ILE A 22 8.51 0.77 2.64
N VAL A 23 7.25 1.17 2.75
CA VAL A 23 6.92 2.56 3.09
C VAL A 23 7.44 2.91 4.48
N ARG A 24 7.23 2.03 5.47
CA ARG A 24 7.73 2.29 6.82
C ARG A 24 9.25 2.39 6.86
N SER A 25 9.93 1.75 5.93
CA SER A 25 11.40 1.76 5.89
C SER A 25 11.98 3.07 5.37
N ILE A 26 11.21 3.85 4.62
CA ILE A 26 11.74 5.04 3.96
C ILE A 26 11.19 6.35 4.49
N VAL A 27 10.16 6.33 5.35
CA VAL A 27 9.60 7.55 5.91
C VAL A 27 10.25 7.87 7.25
N ASP A 28 10.13 9.14 7.68
CA ASP A 28 10.64 9.58 8.97
C ASP A 28 9.73 9.16 10.12
N THR A 29 8.44 9.03 9.87
CA THR A 29 7.46 8.71 10.90
C THR A 29 6.72 7.42 10.56
N PRO A 30 7.37 6.27 10.76
CA PRO A 30 6.76 5.00 10.35
C PRO A 30 5.46 4.67 11.08
N ASP A 31 5.28 5.17 12.30
CA ASP A 31 4.05 4.90 13.04
C ASP A 31 2.84 5.58 12.43
N ALA A 32 3.03 6.57 11.57
CA ALA A 32 1.93 7.26 10.90
C ALA A 32 1.51 6.58 9.59
N VAL A 33 2.25 5.57 9.15
CA VAL A 33 1.92 4.87 7.91
C VAL A 33 0.66 4.05 8.08
N LYS A 34 -0.29 4.27 7.18
CA LYS A 34 -1.53 3.48 7.13
C LYS A 34 -1.75 3.00 5.72
N VAL A 35 -2.07 1.73 5.59
CA VAL A 35 -2.37 1.12 4.30
C VAL A 35 -3.75 0.50 4.41
N GLU A 36 -4.65 0.95 3.55
CA GLU A 36 -6.01 0.43 3.50
C GLU A 36 -6.27 -0.15 2.12
N SER A 37 -6.99 -1.25 2.07
CA SER A 37 -7.31 -1.89 0.81
C SER A 37 -8.79 -1.73 0.50
N LEU A 38 -9.07 -1.53 -0.79
CA LEU A 38 -10.46 -1.53 -1.25
C LEU A 38 -10.53 -2.27 -2.57
N ASN A 39 -11.71 -2.82 -2.83
CA ASN A 39 -11.96 -3.56 -4.06
C ASN A 39 -12.71 -2.67 -5.02
N ASP A 40 -12.12 -2.46 -6.20
CA ASP A 40 -12.71 -1.65 -7.25
C ASP A 40 -12.89 -2.56 -8.46
N GLU A 41 -14.07 -3.17 -8.57
CA GLU A 41 -14.45 -4.02 -9.69
C GLU A 41 -13.44 -5.13 -9.96
N GLY A 42 -13.01 -5.78 -8.89
CA GLY A 42 -12.08 -6.90 -9.00
C GLY A 42 -10.62 -6.52 -8.89
N LYS A 43 -10.30 -5.23 -9.01
CA LYS A 43 -8.96 -4.75 -8.79
C LYS A 43 -8.84 -4.23 -7.35
N ILE A 44 -7.77 -4.57 -6.69
CA ILE A 44 -7.53 -4.14 -5.32
C ILE A 44 -6.68 -2.89 -5.35
N ILE A 45 -7.16 -1.85 -4.69
CA ILE A 45 -6.41 -0.59 -4.57
C ILE A 45 -5.89 -0.51 -3.14
N LEU A 46 -4.59 -0.37 -3.01
CA LEU A 46 -3.96 -0.17 -1.71
C LEU A 46 -3.68 1.31 -1.55
N GLU A 47 -4.40 1.94 -0.63
CA GLU A 47 -4.27 3.36 -0.36
C GLU A 47 -3.30 3.57 0.78
N VAL A 48 -2.31 4.40 0.55
CA VAL A 48 -1.23 4.64 1.51
C VAL A 48 -1.32 6.07 2.02
N ARG A 49 -1.33 6.21 3.36
CA ARG A 49 -1.22 7.52 4.01
C ARG A 49 0.05 7.54 4.84
N VAL A 50 0.72 8.66 4.83
CA VAL A 50 1.94 8.87 5.59
C VAL A 50 1.84 10.20 6.35
N ALA A 51 2.77 10.44 7.25
CA ALA A 51 2.79 11.70 8.00
C ALA A 51 3.04 12.88 7.06
N ASP A 52 2.62 14.06 7.49
CA ASP A 52 2.92 15.29 6.77
C ASP A 52 4.43 15.40 6.58
N GLY A 53 4.82 15.73 5.37
CA GLY A 53 6.23 15.87 5.04
C GLY A 53 6.87 14.59 4.55
N ASP A 54 6.23 13.44 4.71
CA ASP A 54 6.82 12.17 4.26
C ASP A 54 6.36 11.76 2.87
N LEU A 55 5.32 12.40 2.34
CA LEU A 55 4.81 12.00 1.03
C LEU A 55 5.86 12.11 -0.06
N GLY A 56 6.67 13.18 -0.01
CA GLY A 56 7.73 13.37 -1.00
C GLY A 56 8.75 12.25 -0.99
N ARG A 57 8.97 11.63 0.16
CA ARG A 57 9.92 10.52 0.26
C ARG A 57 9.43 9.28 -0.46
N VAL A 58 8.13 9.02 -0.40
CA VAL A 58 7.57 7.83 -1.04
C VAL A 58 7.30 8.06 -2.52
N ILE A 59 7.09 9.30 -2.93
CA ILE A 59 6.93 9.62 -4.35
C ILE A 59 8.29 9.64 -5.05
N GLY A 60 9.26 10.34 -4.45
CA GLY A 60 10.60 10.46 -4.99
C GLY A 60 10.67 11.42 -6.15
N ARG A 61 11.88 11.62 -6.67
CA ARG A 61 12.08 12.51 -7.80
C ARG A 61 11.37 11.96 -9.03
N ARG A 62 10.54 12.78 -9.64
CA ARG A 62 9.81 12.42 -10.85
C ARG A 62 8.97 11.16 -10.66
N GLY A 63 8.57 10.90 -9.43
CA GLY A 63 7.75 9.74 -9.14
C GLY A 63 8.49 8.41 -9.20
N ARG A 64 9.81 8.39 -9.24
CA ARG A 64 10.57 7.15 -9.45
C ARG A 64 10.45 6.18 -8.28
N THR A 65 10.47 6.72 -7.05
CA THR A 65 10.32 5.85 -5.89
C THR A 65 8.95 5.19 -5.89
N ALA A 66 7.91 5.98 -6.13
CA ALA A 66 6.55 5.44 -6.21
C ALA A 66 6.42 4.38 -7.29
N GLN A 67 7.04 4.62 -8.45
CA GLN A 67 7.01 3.65 -9.54
C GLN A 67 7.69 2.35 -9.16
N SER A 68 8.83 2.44 -8.48
CA SER A 68 9.56 1.26 -8.01
C SER A 68 8.74 0.49 -6.98
N ILE A 69 8.12 1.20 -6.06
CA ILE A 69 7.27 0.58 -5.05
C ILE A 69 6.11 -0.16 -5.73
N ARG A 70 5.46 0.49 -6.70
CA ARG A 70 4.36 -0.15 -7.43
C ARG A 70 4.80 -1.43 -8.12
N ALA A 71 5.97 -1.42 -8.73
CA ALA A 71 6.47 -2.60 -9.44
C ALA A 71 6.69 -3.76 -8.48
N VAL A 72 7.30 -3.49 -7.32
CA VAL A 72 7.55 -4.53 -6.33
C VAL A 72 6.25 -5.08 -5.76
N VAL A 73 5.30 -4.18 -5.46
CA VAL A 73 4.02 -4.57 -4.87
C VAL A 73 3.20 -5.39 -5.86
N ARG A 74 3.21 -5.00 -7.13
CA ARG A 74 2.50 -5.78 -8.15
C ARG A 74 3.09 -7.17 -8.31
N ALA A 75 4.40 -7.28 -8.24
CA ALA A 75 5.05 -8.59 -8.28
C ALA A 75 4.65 -9.45 -7.07
N ALA A 76 4.61 -8.84 -5.89
CA ALA A 76 4.19 -9.54 -4.68
C ALA A 76 2.73 -9.98 -4.75
N ALA A 77 1.90 -9.19 -5.41
CA ALA A 77 0.48 -9.49 -5.52
C ALA A 77 0.19 -10.78 -6.30
N SER A 78 1.15 -11.23 -7.09
CA SER A 78 0.97 -12.51 -7.78
C SER A 78 0.79 -13.66 -6.80
N ARG A 79 1.34 -13.53 -5.61
CA ARG A 79 1.17 -14.54 -4.55
C ARG A 79 -0.23 -14.51 -3.95
N ASP A 80 -0.93 -13.40 -4.11
CA ASP A 80 -2.30 -13.25 -3.64
C ASP A 80 -3.32 -13.62 -4.72
N ASN A 81 -2.86 -13.96 -5.91
CA ASN A 81 -3.73 -14.15 -7.07
C ASN A 81 -4.60 -12.94 -7.30
N ALA A 82 -4.03 -11.75 -7.15
CA ALA A 82 -4.78 -10.51 -7.19
C ALA A 82 -4.13 -9.51 -8.12
N GLU A 83 -4.98 -8.68 -8.71
CA GLU A 83 -4.53 -7.51 -9.45
C GLU A 83 -4.57 -6.32 -8.49
N VAL A 84 -3.43 -5.66 -8.30
CA VAL A 84 -3.29 -4.65 -7.25
C VAL A 84 -2.68 -3.38 -7.83
N ASP A 85 -3.21 -2.25 -7.39
CA ASP A 85 -2.60 -0.95 -7.63
C ASP A 85 -2.35 -0.26 -6.30
N VAL A 86 -1.44 0.72 -6.32
CA VAL A 86 -1.08 1.49 -5.13
C VAL A 86 -1.40 2.95 -5.38
N ASP A 87 -2.07 3.56 -4.43
CA ASP A 87 -2.44 4.97 -4.49
C ASP A 87 -1.88 5.68 -3.26
N PHE A 88 -0.97 6.62 -3.47
CA PHE A 88 -0.40 7.42 -2.39
C PHE A 88 -1.27 8.66 -2.20
N LEU A 89 -1.91 8.75 -1.05
CA LEU A 89 -2.89 9.80 -0.80
C LEU A 89 -2.23 11.01 -0.18
N ASP A 90 -2.67 12.17 -0.65
CA ASP A 90 -2.24 13.45 -0.13
C ASP A 90 -3.42 14.06 0.60
N ASP A 91 -3.40 13.98 1.91
CA ASP A 91 -4.50 14.49 2.74
C ASP A 91 -4.47 16.00 2.91
#